data_18140ea905971c0c5ccfb63386c12f4b
#
_entry.id   18140ea905971c0c5ccfb63386c12f4b
#
_cell.length_a   1.000
_cell.length_b   1.000
_cell.length_c   1.000
_cell.angle_alpha   90.00
_cell.angle_beta   90.00
_cell.angle_gamma   90.00
#
_symmetry.space_group_name_H-M   'P 1'
#
loop_
_entity.id
_entity.type
_entity.pdbx_description
1 polymer ?
#
loop_
_entity_poly.entity_id
_entity_poly.type
_entity_poly.pdbx_seq_one_letter_code
_entity_poly.pdbx_strand_id
1 'polypeptide(L)'
;AVVREAAGRGHSVTSYSRRTPEQPVDGVAYVNGSLLDSELLAKTVEDADVVFETISPRGDMEGRLEEIVDQLIRLADDAGVRLGVLGGVSSVLVSEGGPRFFDVSQPEPEVLPEIKTGLALLEALQESPETLDWFYVSPAATFGAWYPQQVTGEYRISDDVLLTDEQGESHISGADLAKAIVDEIEQPKYHRRRFHAAH
;
A
#
# COMPACT_ATOMS: atom_id res chain seq x y z
N ALA A 1 -3.63 -7.18 -8.31
CA ALA A 1 -4.82 -7.52 -7.49
C ALA A 1 -5.72 -6.29 -7.37
N VAL A 2 -5.25 -5.15 -6.80
CA VAL A 2 -6.07 -3.92 -6.55
C VAL A 2 -6.75 -3.40 -7.83
N VAL A 3 -5.99 -3.26 -8.93
CA VAL A 3 -6.54 -2.82 -10.23
C VAL A 3 -7.72 -3.68 -10.68
N ARG A 4 -7.61 -5.01 -10.55
CA ARG A 4 -8.68 -5.95 -10.92
C ARG A 4 -9.89 -5.82 -10.02
N GLU A 5 -9.68 -5.68 -8.72
CA GLU A 5 -10.75 -5.53 -7.73
C GLU A 5 -11.51 -4.22 -7.96
N ALA A 6 -10.81 -3.10 -8.09
CA ALA A 6 -11.43 -1.79 -8.32
C ALA A 6 -12.19 -1.75 -9.66
N ALA A 7 -11.59 -2.22 -10.75
CA ALA A 7 -12.26 -2.27 -12.06
C ALA A 7 -13.49 -3.20 -12.02
N GLY A 8 -13.38 -4.35 -11.33
CA GLY A 8 -14.51 -5.28 -11.16
C GLY A 8 -15.69 -4.70 -10.40
N ARG A 9 -15.47 -3.68 -9.57
CA ARG A 9 -16.51 -2.92 -8.86
C ARG A 9 -17.01 -1.69 -9.63
N GLY A 10 -16.51 -1.45 -10.83
CA GLY A 10 -16.97 -0.37 -11.69
C GLY A 10 -16.26 0.97 -11.51
N HIS A 11 -15.14 0.99 -10.79
CA HIS A 11 -14.29 2.19 -10.72
C HIS A 11 -13.61 2.48 -12.07
N SER A 12 -13.45 3.75 -12.39
CA SER A 12 -12.55 4.21 -13.46
C SER A 12 -11.12 4.09 -12.95
N VAL A 13 -10.33 3.18 -13.53
CA VAL A 13 -8.99 2.87 -13.05
C VAL A 13 -7.94 3.23 -14.10
N THR A 14 -6.95 4.02 -13.70
CA THR A 14 -5.73 4.24 -14.47
C THR A 14 -4.53 3.63 -13.72
N SER A 15 -3.82 2.73 -14.38
CA SER A 15 -2.62 2.08 -13.81
C SER A 15 -1.37 2.68 -14.43
N TYR A 16 -0.54 3.29 -13.60
CA TYR A 16 0.77 3.82 -13.98
C TYR A 16 1.87 2.82 -13.63
N SER A 17 2.63 2.39 -14.60
CA SER A 17 3.72 1.43 -14.39
C SER A 17 4.72 1.46 -15.54
N ARG A 18 5.90 0.86 -15.35
CA ARG A 18 6.91 0.79 -16.40
C ARG A 18 6.49 -0.07 -17.60
N ARG A 19 5.56 -1.00 -17.39
CA ARG A 19 5.09 -1.95 -18.42
C ARG A 19 3.62 -2.27 -18.20
N THR A 20 2.88 -2.40 -19.28
CA THR A 20 1.56 -3.01 -19.23
C THR A 20 1.70 -4.48 -18.85
N PRO A 21 0.85 -5.03 -17.95
CA PRO A 21 0.89 -6.44 -17.58
C PRO A 21 0.57 -7.35 -18.80
N GLU A 22 1.10 -8.56 -18.80
CA GLU A 22 0.82 -9.55 -19.85
C GLU A 22 -0.67 -9.89 -19.96
N GLN A 23 -1.37 -9.80 -18.84
CA GLN A 23 -2.82 -10.01 -18.76
C GLN A 23 -3.48 -8.72 -18.25
N PRO A 24 -3.70 -7.74 -19.11
CA PRO A 24 -4.38 -6.51 -18.75
C PRO A 24 -5.83 -6.79 -18.30
N VAL A 25 -6.36 -5.91 -17.48
CA VAL A 25 -7.75 -5.94 -17.04
C VAL A 25 -8.57 -5.09 -18.00
N ASP A 26 -9.68 -5.61 -18.49
CA ASP A 26 -10.57 -4.89 -19.39
C ASP A 26 -11.12 -3.61 -18.71
N GLY A 27 -11.21 -2.53 -19.48
CA GLY A 27 -11.71 -1.25 -19.00
C GLY A 27 -10.72 -0.42 -18.18
N VAL A 28 -9.49 -0.92 -17.93
CA VAL A 28 -8.43 -0.20 -17.25
C VAL A 28 -7.55 0.55 -18.23
N ALA A 29 -7.28 1.83 -17.96
CA ALA A 29 -6.29 2.60 -18.69
C ALA A 29 -4.88 2.27 -18.16
N TYR A 30 -3.94 1.98 -19.06
CA TYR A 30 -2.53 1.72 -18.71
C TYR A 30 -1.63 2.81 -19.28
N VAL A 31 -0.93 3.49 -18.41
CA VAL A 31 0.06 4.54 -18.77
C VAL A 31 1.44 4.01 -18.43
N ASN A 32 2.29 3.88 -19.45
CA ASN A 32 3.63 3.34 -19.31
C ASN A 32 4.66 4.46 -19.15
N GLY A 33 5.52 4.32 -18.15
CA GLY A 33 6.60 5.25 -17.87
C GLY A 33 7.21 5.02 -16.51
N SER A 34 8.24 5.80 -16.21
CA SER A 34 8.88 5.80 -14.90
C SER A 34 8.26 6.88 -14.03
N LEU A 35 7.84 6.55 -12.83
CA LEU A 35 7.35 7.53 -11.85
C LEU A 35 8.48 8.35 -11.19
N LEU A 36 9.72 8.14 -11.62
CA LEU A 36 10.84 9.07 -11.40
C LEU A 36 10.78 10.29 -12.35
N ASP A 37 9.94 10.24 -13.37
CA ASP A 37 9.60 11.37 -14.21
C ASP A 37 8.51 12.18 -13.52
N SER A 38 8.86 13.40 -13.12
CA SER A 38 7.99 14.29 -12.35
C SER A 38 6.73 14.73 -13.14
N GLU A 39 6.81 14.82 -14.47
CA GLU A 39 5.65 15.16 -15.29
C GLU A 39 4.65 14.01 -15.33
N LEU A 40 5.15 12.76 -15.40
CA LEU A 40 4.30 11.58 -15.33
C LEU A 40 3.72 11.41 -13.93
N LEU A 41 4.53 11.66 -12.89
CA LEU A 41 4.07 11.58 -11.50
C LEU A 41 2.96 12.59 -11.24
N ALA A 42 3.08 13.82 -11.71
CA ALA A 42 2.04 14.84 -11.56
C ALA A 42 0.71 14.43 -12.21
N LYS A 43 0.74 13.70 -13.31
CA LYS A 43 -0.48 13.17 -13.95
C LYS A 43 -1.24 12.15 -13.14
N THR A 44 -0.62 11.53 -12.13
CA THR A 44 -1.30 10.52 -11.30
C THR A 44 -2.41 11.09 -10.44
N VAL A 45 -2.35 12.38 -10.12
CA VAL A 45 -3.37 13.09 -9.31
C VAL A 45 -4.39 13.84 -10.18
N GLU A 46 -4.15 13.96 -11.50
CA GLU A 46 -5.10 14.60 -12.42
C GLU A 46 -6.38 13.75 -12.53
N ASP A 47 -7.54 14.35 -12.32
CA ASP A 47 -8.86 13.71 -12.43
C ASP A 47 -9.03 12.46 -11.54
N ALA A 48 -8.24 12.34 -10.48
CA ALA A 48 -8.31 11.23 -9.53
C ALA A 48 -9.03 11.63 -8.24
N ASP A 49 -9.89 10.75 -7.72
CA ASP A 49 -10.43 10.86 -6.36
C ASP A 49 -9.44 10.28 -5.33
N VAL A 50 -8.77 9.19 -5.71
CA VAL A 50 -7.80 8.48 -4.87
C VAL A 50 -6.60 8.05 -5.72
N VAL A 51 -5.40 8.28 -5.21
CA VAL A 51 -4.17 7.66 -5.71
C VAL A 51 -3.75 6.58 -4.72
N PHE A 52 -3.49 5.36 -5.21
CA PHE A 52 -3.02 4.25 -4.38
C PHE A 52 -1.64 3.78 -4.86
N GLU A 53 -0.62 4.04 -4.06
CA GLU A 53 0.77 3.70 -4.32
C GLU A 53 1.07 2.26 -3.91
N THR A 54 1.69 1.46 -4.82
CA THR A 54 2.06 0.06 -4.59
C THR A 54 3.41 -0.29 -5.21
N ILE A 55 4.31 0.68 -5.34
CA ILE A 55 5.62 0.46 -5.96
C ILE A 55 6.49 -0.36 -5.01
N SER A 56 7.11 -1.42 -5.52
CA SER A 56 8.08 -2.17 -4.72
C SER A 56 9.38 -1.38 -4.60
N PRO A 57 9.92 -1.18 -3.36
CA PRO A 57 11.17 -0.48 -3.13
C PRO A 57 12.41 -1.35 -3.45
N ARG A 58 12.34 -2.13 -4.53
CA ARG A 58 13.40 -3.06 -4.95
C ARG A 58 13.96 -2.68 -6.30
N GLY A 59 15.18 -3.16 -6.58
CA GLY A 59 15.85 -2.93 -7.85
C GLY A 59 16.17 -1.45 -8.05
N ASP A 60 15.75 -0.87 -9.17
CA ASP A 60 15.96 0.54 -9.51
C ASP A 60 15.17 1.55 -8.64
N MET A 61 14.25 1.05 -7.81
CA MET A 61 13.47 1.87 -6.88
C MET A 61 14.06 1.86 -5.45
N GLU A 62 15.08 1.05 -5.19
CA GLU A 62 15.76 1.03 -3.89
C GLU A 62 16.37 2.39 -3.56
N GLY A 63 16.01 2.95 -2.40
CA GLY A 63 16.43 4.28 -1.96
C GLY A 63 15.85 5.45 -2.77
N ARG A 64 14.82 5.21 -3.60
CA ARG A 64 14.18 6.24 -4.43
C ARG A 64 12.68 6.37 -4.24
N LEU A 65 12.06 5.37 -3.59
CA LEU A 65 10.62 5.37 -3.39
C LEU A 65 10.19 6.48 -2.41
N GLU A 66 11.03 6.78 -1.44
CA GLU A 66 10.81 7.87 -0.47
C GLU A 66 10.63 9.21 -1.20
N GLU A 67 11.48 9.51 -2.18
CA GLU A 67 11.38 10.74 -2.98
C GLU A 67 10.08 10.81 -3.78
N ILE A 68 9.64 9.67 -4.34
CA ILE A 68 8.39 9.59 -5.09
C ILE A 68 7.20 9.86 -4.16
N VAL A 69 7.18 9.22 -2.98
CA VAL A 69 6.07 9.39 -2.03
C VAL A 69 6.04 10.79 -1.45
N ASP A 70 7.19 11.41 -1.17
CA ASP A 70 7.28 12.82 -0.77
C ASP A 70 6.70 13.77 -1.82
N GLN A 71 6.90 13.46 -3.10
CA GLN A 71 6.29 14.23 -4.18
C GLN A 71 4.79 13.95 -4.28
N LEU A 72 4.35 12.68 -4.15
CA LEU A 72 2.93 12.32 -4.15
C LEU A 72 2.17 12.99 -3.00
N ILE A 73 2.77 13.08 -1.80
CA ILE A 73 2.19 13.79 -0.65
C ILE A 73 1.87 15.24 -1.04
N ARG A 74 2.83 15.97 -1.64
CA ARG A 74 2.61 17.35 -2.08
C ARG A 74 1.56 17.46 -3.19
N LEU A 75 1.68 16.62 -4.21
CA LEU A 75 0.77 16.65 -5.36
C LEU A 75 -0.67 16.30 -4.96
N ALA A 76 -0.84 15.31 -4.09
CA ALA A 76 -2.15 14.88 -3.60
C ALA A 76 -2.78 15.94 -2.70
N ASP A 77 -2.00 16.57 -1.81
CA ASP A 77 -2.46 17.66 -0.96
C ASP A 77 -2.90 18.87 -1.79
N ASP A 78 -2.07 19.32 -2.73
CA ASP A 78 -2.37 20.44 -3.63
C ASP A 78 -3.63 20.19 -4.49
N ALA A 79 -3.85 18.94 -4.91
CA ALA A 79 -5.00 18.56 -5.74
C ALA A 79 -6.25 18.20 -4.92
N GLY A 80 -6.14 18.05 -3.59
CA GLY A 80 -7.23 17.57 -2.73
C GLY A 80 -7.59 16.11 -2.99
N VAL A 81 -6.62 15.30 -3.43
CA VAL A 81 -6.75 13.87 -3.75
C VAL A 81 -6.37 13.04 -2.54
N ARG A 82 -7.15 12.00 -2.22
CA ARG A 82 -6.81 11.07 -1.15
C ARG A 82 -5.65 10.16 -1.53
N LEU A 83 -4.67 10.00 -0.64
CA LEU A 83 -3.48 9.18 -0.88
C LEU A 83 -3.51 7.90 -0.06
N GLY A 84 -3.50 6.75 -0.73
CA GLY A 84 -3.27 5.45 -0.10
C GLY A 84 -1.87 4.94 -0.41
N VAL A 85 -1.22 4.32 0.57
CA VAL A 85 0.13 3.75 0.41
C VAL A 85 0.16 2.32 0.92
N LEU A 86 0.68 1.41 0.10
CA LEU A 86 0.94 0.04 0.53
C LEU A 86 2.32 -0.02 1.18
N GLY A 87 2.33 -0.29 2.45
CA GLY A 87 3.56 -0.47 3.21
C GLY A 87 3.83 -1.91 3.60
N GLY A 88 4.43 -2.09 4.78
CA GLY A 88 4.80 -3.39 5.33
C GLY A 88 4.28 -3.60 6.76
N VAL A 89 4.44 -4.83 7.25
CA VAL A 89 4.05 -5.22 8.61
C VAL A 89 4.96 -4.65 9.70
N SER A 90 6.14 -4.19 9.34
CA SER A 90 7.23 -3.87 10.28
C SER A 90 6.90 -2.80 11.31
N SER A 91 5.95 -1.89 10.99
CA SER A 91 5.47 -0.85 11.90
C SER A 91 4.35 -1.30 12.83
N VAL A 92 3.74 -2.47 12.60
CA VAL A 92 2.61 -3.00 13.36
C VAL A 92 3.09 -3.48 14.74
N LEU A 93 2.31 -3.26 15.80
CA LEU A 93 2.63 -3.71 17.16
C LEU A 93 2.32 -5.21 17.31
N VAL A 94 3.15 -5.96 18.01
CA VAL A 94 2.88 -7.38 18.26
C VAL A 94 1.77 -7.61 19.30
N SER A 95 1.48 -6.60 20.11
CA SER A 95 0.36 -6.57 21.06
C SER A 95 0.02 -5.12 21.39
N GLU A 96 -1.11 -4.88 22.04
CA GLU A 96 -1.51 -3.55 22.49
C GLU A 96 -0.45 -2.95 23.43
N GLY A 97 0.09 -1.79 23.06
CA GLY A 97 1.19 -1.12 23.80
C GLY A 97 2.53 -1.87 23.76
N GLY A 98 2.63 -2.94 22.98
CA GLY A 98 3.85 -3.71 22.80
C GLY A 98 4.83 -3.12 21.79
N PRO A 99 5.97 -3.81 21.56
CA PRO A 99 6.95 -3.37 20.57
C PRO A 99 6.41 -3.54 19.13
N ARG A 100 7.06 -2.86 18.18
CA ARG A 100 6.79 -3.06 16.76
C ARG A 100 7.28 -4.44 16.32
N PHE A 101 6.63 -5.01 15.31
CA PHE A 101 7.06 -6.28 14.71
C PHE A 101 8.53 -6.24 14.27
N PHE A 102 9.00 -5.13 13.75
CA PHE A 102 10.42 -4.93 13.40
C PHE A 102 11.36 -5.08 14.61
N ASP A 103 10.96 -4.58 15.78
CA ASP A 103 11.83 -4.56 16.95
C ASP A 103 12.04 -5.96 17.57
N VAL A 104 11.18 -6.91 17.27
CA VAL A 104 11.22 -8.29 17.77
C VAL A 104 11.50 -9.34 16.69
N SER A 105 11.34 -8.97 15.41
CA SER A 105 11.68 -9.84 14.29
C SER A 105 13.19 -9.81 14.03
N GLN A 106 13.68 -10.86 13.40
CA GLN A 106 15.06 -10.95 12.94
C GLN A 106 15.06 -11.06 11.41
N PRO A 107 14.77 -9.97 10.69
CA PRO A 107 14.69 -10.01 9.24
C PRO A 107 16.06 -10.28 8.63
N GLU A 108 16.06 -10.99 7.51
CA GLU A 108 17.28 -11.20 6.73
C GLU A 108 17.85 -9.85 6.25
N PRO A 109 19.19 -9.69 6.18
CA PRO A 109 19.83 -8.44 5.81
C PRO A 109 19.35 -7.88 4.47
N GLU A 110 19.00 -8.74 3.53
CA GLU A 110 18.57 -8.40 2.19
C GLU A 110 17.22 -7.67 2.14
N VAL A 111 16.35 -7.86 3.15
CA VAL A 111 15.05 -7.19 3.22
C VAL A 111 15.07 -5.92 4.08
N LEU A 112 16.17 -5.65 4.79
CA LEU A 112 16.29 -4.46 5.65
C LEU A 112 16.10 -3.13 4.89
N PRO A 113 16.60 -2.93 3.66
CA PRO A 113 16.33 -1.70 2.92
C PRO A 113 14.84 -1.49 2.69
N GLU A 114 14.13 -2.53 2.24
CA GLU A 114 12.67 -2.48 2.00
C GLU A 114 11.89 -2.15 3.27
N ILE A 115 12.26 -2.76 4.41
CA ILE A 115 11.65 -2.49 5.70
C ILE A 115 11.86 -1.02 6.10
N LYS A 116 13.08 -0.51 5.96
CA LYS A 116 13.39 0.89 6.29
C LYS A 116 12.61 1.86 5.43
N THR A 117 12.53 1.60 4.13
CA THR A 117 11.67 2.39 3.23
C THR A 117 10.22 2.37 3.71
N GLY A 118 9.62 1.20 3.97
CA GLY A 118 8.24 1.13 4.46
C GLY A 118 7.99 1.92 5.76
N LEU A 119 8.94 1.91 6.69
CA LEU A 119 8.87 2.71 7.92
C LEU A 119 8.95 4.22 7.61
N ALA A 120 9.87 4.62 6.73
CA ALA A 120 10.06 6.02 6.33
C ALA A 120 8.82 6.57 5.59
N LEU A 121 8.17 5.76 4.74
CA LEU A 121 6.93 6.18 4.06
C LEU A 121 5.80 6.46 5.07
N LEU A 122 5.66 5.63 6.11
CA LEU A 122 4.67 5.89 7.14
C LEU A 122 4.99 7.17 7.93
N GLU A 123 6.25 7.39 8.27
CA GLU A 123 6.71 8.61 8.96
C GLU A 123 6.44 9.86 8.10
N ALA A 124 6.78 9.85 6.82
CA ALA A 124 6.50 10.94 5.89
C ALA A 124 4.99 11.27 5.79
N LEU A 125 4.12 10.25 5.78
CA LEU A 125 2.67 10.45 5.81
C LEU A 125 2.21 11.05 7.14
N GLN A 126 2.76 10.63 8.27
CA GLN A 126 2.44 11.18 9.60
C GLN A 126 2.85 12.65 9.74
N GLU A 127 3.95 13.04 9.10
CA GLU A 127 4.48 14.42 9.07
C GLU A 127 3.84 15.28 7.96
N SER A 128 3.00 14.70 7.09
CA SER A 128 2.34 15.40 6.00
C SER A 128 1.39 16.50 6.47
N PRO A 129 1.05 17.51 5.62
CA PRO A 129 0.08 18.55 5.95
C PRO A 129 -1.24 17.97 6.49
N GLU A 130 -1.86 18.64 7.47
CA GLU A 130 -3.14 18.20 8.06
C GLU A 130 -4.30 18.19 7.04
N THR A 131 -4.15 18.89 5.94
CA THR A 131 -5.11 18.95 4.84
C THR A 131 -5.14 17.70 3.99
N LEU A 132 -4.02 16.94 3.93
CA LEU A 132 -3.95 15.70 3.18
C LEU A 132 -4.70 14.58 3.90
N ASP A 133 -5.72 14.01 3.26
CA ASP A 133 -6.32 12.74 3.70
C ASP A 133 -5.49 11.57 3.13
N TRP A 134 -5.05 10.69 4.02
CA TRP A 134 -4.28 9.52 3.62
C TRP A 134 -4.62 8.29 4.46
N PHE A 135 -4.34 7.13 3.90
CA PHE A 135 -4.33 5.85 4.62
C PHE A 135 -3.09 5.03 4.23
N TYR A 136 -2.59 4.26 5.19
CA TYR A 136 -1.45 3.37 5.00
C TYR A 136 -1.86 1.94 5.30
N VAL A 137 -1.57 1.01 4.39
CA VAL A 137 -1.95 -0.39 4.51
C VAL A 137 -0.77 -1.22 4.91
N SER A 138 -0.83 -1.85 6.08
CA SER A 138 0.12 -2.86 6.52
C SER A 138 -0.44 -4.25 6.23
N PRO A 139 0.07 -4.98 5.24
CA PRO A 139 -0.35 -6.36 4.99
C PRO A 139 0.11 -7.29 6.11
N ALA A 140 -0.39 -8.52 6.10
CA ALA A 140 0.06 -9.58 6.99
C ALA A 140 1.57 -9.83 6.88
N ALA A 141 2.17 -10.44 7.91
CA ALA A 141 3.60 -10.72 7.95
C ALA A 141 4.06 -11.63 6.81
N THR A 142 3.20 -12.55 6.40
CA THR A 142 3.42 -13.40 5.23
C THR A 142 2.51 -12.93 4.10
N PHE A 143 3.08 -12.10 3.24
CA PHE A 143 2.41 -11.52 2.08
C PHE A 143 3.41 -11.38 0.93
N GLY A 144 3.00 -11.80 -0.27
CA GLY A 144 3.79 -11.62 -1.48
C GLY A 144 3.53 -12.68 -2.53
N ALA A 145 3.99 -12.44 -3.76
CA ALA A 145 3.79 -13.35 -4.89
C ALA A 145 4.52 -14.70 -4.72
N TRP A 146 5.59 -14.73 -3.92
CA TRP A 146 6.36 -15.94 -3.62
C TRP A 146 5.70 -16.85 -2.57
N TYR A 147 4.66 -16.35 -1.88
CA TYR A 147 3.91 -17.11 -0.89
C TYR A 147 2.43 -17.05 -1.23
N PRO A 148 1.98 -17.84 -2.20
CA PRO A 148 0.59 -17.82 -2.64
C PRO A 148 -0.32 -18.29 -1.50
N GLN A 149 -1.25 -17.44 -1.12
CA GLN A 149 -2.27 -17.73 -0.12
C GLN A 149 -3.57 -18.11 -0.79
N GLN A 150 -4.35 -18.95 -0.11
CA GLN A 150 -5.69 -19.24 -0.54
C GLN A 150 -6.54 -17.98 -0.48
N VAL A 151 -7.27 -17.70 -1.54
CA VAL A 151 -8.28 -16.62 -1.57
C VAL A 151 -9.50 -17.11 -0.81
N THR A 152 -9.89 -16.40 0.23
CA THR A 152 -11.03 -16.74 1.08
C THR A 152 -12.25 -15.85 0.82
N GLY A 153 -12.03 -14.65 0.27
CA GLY A 153 -13.03 -13.59 0.14
C GLY A 153 -13.28 -12.83 1.44
N GLU A 154 -12.56 -13.17 2.50
CA GLU A 154 -12.69 -12.58 3.83
C GLU A 154 -11.34 -12.06 4.34
N TYR A 155 -11.38 -11.07 5.22
CA TYR A 155 -10.22 -10.52 5.91
C TYR A 155 -10.65 -9.92 7.24
N ARG A 156 -9.67 -9.78 8.15
CA ARG A 156 -9.81 -9.04 9.40
C ARG A 156 -8.97 -7.79 9.34
N ILE A 157 -9.39 -6.77 10.10
CA ILE A 157 -8.66 -5.49 10.19
C ILE A 157 -8.34 -5.20 11.66
N SER A 158 -7.16 -4.67 11.89
CA SER A 158 -6.81 -3.99 13.14
C SER A 158 -6.17 -2.63 12.82
N ASP A 159 -6.22 -1.73 13.78
CA ASP A 159 -5.58 -0.41 13.67
C ASP A 159 -4.05 -0.54 13.72
N ASP A 160 -3.55 -1.09 14.81
CA ASP A 160 -2.12 -1.10 15.13
C ASP A 160 -1.55 -2.46 15.51
N VAL A 161 -2.39 -3.44 15.86
CA VAL A 161 -1.94 -4.72 16.40
C VAL A 161 -1.93 -5.81 15.34
N LEU A 162 -0.88 -6.60 15.33
CA LEU A 162 -0.70 -7.75 14.45
C LEU A 162 -1.84 -8.76 14.64
N LEU A 163 -2.50 -9.08 13.55
CA LEU A 163 -3.48 -10.15 13.50
C LEU A 163 -2.80 -11.47 13.15
N THR A 164 -3.11 -12.49 13.94
CA THR A 164 -2.67 -13.86 13.70
C THR A 164 -3.87 -14.80 13.73
N ASP A 165 -3.72 -15.97 13.11
CA ASP A 165 -4.66 -17.08 13.23
C ASP A 165 -4.46 -17.86 14.54
N GLU A 166 -5.17 -18.98 14.69
CA GLU A 166 -5.07 -19.87 15.86
C GLU A 166 -3.70 -20.55 16.00
N GLN A 167 -2.92 -20.60 14.92
CA GLN A 167 -1.57 -21.15 14.88
C GLN A 167 -0.50 -20.10 15.17
N GLY A 168 -0.90 -18.83 15.30
CA GLY A 168 -0.01 -17.68 15.50
C GLY A 168 0.59 -17.13 14.20
N GLU A 169 0.11 -17.58 13.04
CA GLU A 169 0.56 -17.14 11.72
C GLU A 169 -0.22 -15.92 11.25
N SER A 170 0.48 -14.96 10.63
CA SER A 170 -0.11 -13.78 10.02
C SER A 170 0.06 -13.84 8.50
N HIS A 171 -1.02 -14.03 7.78
CA HIS A 171 -1.01 -14.17 6.33
C HIS A 171 -2.25 -13.55 5.69
N ILE A 172 -2.15 -13.19 4.40
CA ILE A 172 -3.26 -12.71 3.58
C ILE A 172 -2.99 -13.00 2.10
N SER A 173 -4.04 -13.30 1.34
CA SER A 173 -3.92 -13.38 -0.11
C SER A 173 -3.88 -11.99 -0.75
N GLY A 174 -3.25 -11.90 -1.93
CA GLY A 174 -3.24 -10.64 -2.69
C GLY A 174 -4.63 -10.18 -3.13
N ALA A 175 -5.57 -11.10 -3.29
CA ALA A 175 -6.96 -10.79 -3.65
C ALA A 175 -7.73 -10.27 -2.43
N ASP A 176 -7.58 -10.90 -1.26
CA ASP A 176 -8.28 -10.47 -0.05
C ASP A 176 -7.71 -9.13 0.48
N LEU A 177 -6.39 -8.90 0.35
CA LEU A 177 -5.82 -7.60 0.63
C LEU A 177 -6.34 -6.52 -0.33
N ALA A 178 -6.46 -6.83 -1.63
CA ALA A 178 -7.03 -5.90 -2.60
C ALA A 178 -8.48 -5.55 -2.27
N LYS A 179 -9.27 -6.53 -1.81
CA LYS A 179 -10.63 -6.31 -1.32
C LYS A 179 -10.64 -5.34 -0.14
N ALA A 180 -9.79 -5.55 0.86
CA ALA A 180 -9.67 -4.66 2.02
C ALA A 180 -9.31 -3.21 1.61
N ILE A 181 -8.40 -3.05 0.66
CA ILE A 181 -7.99 -1.75 0.14
C ILE A 181 -9.15 -1.06 -0.59
N VAL A 182 -9.87 -1.76 -1.46
CA VAL A 182 -10.98 -1.15 -2.20
C VAL A 182 -12.17 -0.87 -1.28
N ASP A 183 -12.44 -1.72 -0.29
CA ASP A 183 -13.44 -1.45 0.75
C ASP A 183 -13.12 -0.14 1.51
N GLU A 184 -11.84 0.13 1.81
CA GLU A 184 -11.39 1.39 2.44
C GLU A 184 -11.49 2.59 1.48
N ILE A 185 -11.29 2.40 0.18
CA ILE A 185 -11.48 3.44 -0.84
C ILE A 185 -12.95 3.83 -0.93
N GLU A 186 -13.86 2.85 -0.96
CA GLU A 186 -15.31 3.05 -1.11
C GLU A 186 -15.99 3.53 0.19
N GLN A 187 -15.50 3.08 1.33
CA GLN A 187 -16.03 3.38 2.67
C GLN A 187 -14.92 3.83 3.61
N PRO A 188 -14.41 5.06 3.45
CA PRO A 188 -13.29 5.58 4.23
C PRO A 188 -13.51 5.51 5.73
N LYS A 189 -12.60 4.87 6.46
CA LYS A 189 -12.57 4.77 7.91
C LYS A 189 -11.24 5.24 8.50
N TYR A 190 -10.18 5.15 7.72
CA TYR A 190 -8.81 5.44 8.14
C TYR A 190 -8.34 6.77 7.54
N HIS A 191 -8.65 7.86 8.23
CA HIS A 191 -8.21 9.21 7.87
C HIS A 191 -6.92 9.53 8.61
N ARG A 192 -5.84 9.77 7.87
CA ARG A 192 -4.48 10.02 8.39
C ARG A 192 -4.01 8.93 9.35
N ARG A 193 -4.30 7.68 8.99
CA ARG A 193 -4.04 6.51 9.83
C ARG A 193 -3.62 5.30 9.01
N ARG A 194 -2.91 4.41 9.69
CA ARG A 194 -2.63 3.07 9.21
C ARG A 194 -3.79 2.13 9.58
N PHE A 195 -3.93 1.05 8.80
CA PHE A 195 -4.58 -0.17 9.23
C PHE A 195 -3.77 -1.41 8.82
N HIS A 196 -3.96 -2.49 9.55
CA HIS A 196 -3.38 -3.79 9.28
C HIS A 196 -4.47 -4.77 8.84
N ALA A 197 -4.18 -5.56 7.78
CA ALA A 197 -5.12 -6.54 7.25
C ALA A 197 -4.49 -7.93 7.18
N ALA A 198 -5.21 -8.95 7.68
CA ALA A 198 -4.83 -10.37 7.64
C ALA A 198 -6.06 -11.27 7.58
N HIS A 199 -5.86 -12.57 7.32
CA HIS A 199 -6.89 -13.61 7.49
C HIS A 199 -7.16 -13.91 8.95
#